data_7a5892093a0b030816bd46c07b9ef5c6
#
_entry.id   7a5892093a0b030816bd46c07b9ef5c6
#
_cell.length_a   1.000
_cell.length_b   1.000
_cell.length_c   1.000
_cell.angle_alpha   90.00
_cell.angle_beta   90.00
_cell.angle_gamma   90.00
#
_symmetry.space_group_name_H-M   'P 1'
#
loop_
_entity.id
_entity.type
_entity.pdbx_description
1 polymer ?
#
loop_
_entity_poly.entity_id
_entity_poly.type
_entity_poly.pdbx_seq_one_letter_code
_entity_poly.pdbx_strand_id
1 'polypeptide(L)'
;MKRLSILALAAAFCLALSLPAAHAADKKLMMATTTSTQDSGLLEYLQPTFKAETGIDLKWVAVGTGKALEIAKNCDADVLLVHAPAAEMEFVKAGHGVDRRQIMYNDFVLVGPVKDPAQVKGKATAEALKAIAGHKSPFVSRGDQSGTHKAELKLWKASSLSPDKEAWYVSAGQGMMATLNMAAEKKGYALTDRGTWIKFANKQDDKNPLAILVEGDKALFNQYSVITVNPAQCPKVKKDLALVFEDWWVKPETQKRIADYKLEGKQLFFPNAGK
;
A
#
# COMPACT_ATOMS: atom_id res chain seq x y z
N MET A 1 -47.35 11.21 84.80
CA MET A 1 -46.92 12.25 83.88
C MET A 1 -45.57 11.84 83.35
N LYS A 2 -45.52 11.16 82.23
CA LYS A 2 -44.28 10.78 81.58
C LYS A 2 -44.43 11.10 80.05
N ARG A 3 -43.62 12.04 79.59
CA ARG A 3 -43.58 12.47 78.17
C ARG A 3 -42.75 11.45 77.40
N LEU A 4 -43.36 10.82 76.40
CA LEU A 4 -42.67 9.97 75.44
C LEU A 4 -42.23 10.84 74.23
N SER A 5 -40.93 10.95 74.03
CA SER A 5 -40.35 11.61 72.85
C SER A 5 -40.20 10.57 71.79
N ILE A 6 -40.86 10.79 70.63
CA ILE A 6 -40.73 9.97 69.43
C ILE A 6 -39.61 10.57 68.56
N LEU A 7 -38.48 9.85 68.45
CA LEU A 7 -37.45 10.16 67.47
C LEU A 7 -37.87 9.53 66.14
N ALA A 8 -38.14 10.37 65.13
CA ALA A 8 -38.33 9.93 63.77
C ALA A 8 -36.95 9.80 63.05
N LEU A 9 -36.56 8.58 62.76
CA LEU A 9 -35.32 8.25 61.96
C LEU A 9 -35.66 8.32 60.48
N ALA A 10 -35.26 9.42 59.81
CA ALA A 10 -35.34 9.54 58.36
C ALA A 10 -34.21 8.76 57.71
N ALA A 11 -34.49 7.56 57.20
CA ALA A 11 -33.56 6.79 56.35
C ALA A 11 -33.59 7.36 54.95
N ALA A 12 -32.59 8.18 54.59
CA ALA A 12 -32.35 8.59 53.23
C ALA A 12 -31.80 7.42 52.41
N PHE A 13 -32.65 6.81 51.59
CA PHE A 13 -32.29 5.76 50.65
C PHE A 13 -31.60 6.41 49.46
N CYS A 14 -30.25 6.52 49.46
CA CYS A 14 -29.46 6.90 48.30
C CYS A 14 -29.52 5.77 47.27
N LEU A 15 -30.45 5.89 46.31
CA LEU A 15 -30.47 5.04 45.13
C LEU A 15 -29.30 5.47 44.22
N ALA A 16 -28.14 4.86 44.39
CA ALA A 16 -27.03 5.01 43.46
C ALA A 16 -27.44 4.39 42.12
N LEU A 17 -27.86 5.23 41.19
CA LEU A 17 -27.99 4.85 39.78
C LEU A 17 -26.59 4.48 39.26
N SER A 18 -26.22 3.21 39.35
CA SER A 18 -25.10 2.66 38.60
C SER A 18 -25.48 2.67 37.12
N LEU A 19 -25.14 3.74 36.44
CA LEU A 19 -25.13 3.75 34.99
C LEU A 19 -24.19 2.61 34.55
N PRO A 20 -24.67 1.65 33.72
CA PRO A 20 -23.77 0.67 33.16
C PRO A 20 -22.72 1.44 32.35
N ALA A 21 -21.45 1.35 32.76
CA ALA A 21 -20.37 1.78 31.91
C ALA A 21 -20.53 1.00 30.58
N ALA A 22 -21.05 1.68 29.58
CA ALA A 22 -21.06 1.12 28.22
C ALA A 22 -19.62 0.77 27.92
N HIS A 23 -19.27 -0.50 28.04
CA HIS A 23 -18.01 -1.02 27.51
C HIS A 23 -18.03 -0.64 26.03
N ALA A 24 -17.25 0.36 25.66
CA ALA A 24 -17.02 0.67 24.25
C ALA A 24 -16.55 -0.65 23.61
N ALA A 25 -17.44 -1.27 22.83
CA ALA A 25 -17.11 -2.50 22.13
C ALA A 25 -15.77 -2.29 21.44
N ASP A 26 -14.83 -3.19 21.66
CA ASP A 26 -13.45 -3.12 21.17
C ASP A 26 -13.52 -3.10 19.62
N LYS A 27 -13.53 -1.88 19.06
CA LYS A 27 -13.71 -1.64 17.62
C LYS A 27 -12.43 -1.99 16.88
N LYS A 28 -12.09 -3.27 16.84
CA LYS A 28 -10.95 -3.80 16.07
C LYS A 28 -11.35 -4.08 14.65
N LEU A 29 -10.57 -3.60 13.69
CA LEU A 29 -10.72 -3.89 12.26
C LEU A 29 -9.45 -4.59 11.77
N MET A 30 -9.59 -5.72 11.06
CA MET A 30 -8.48 -6.46 10.49
C MET A 30 -8.34 -6.13 9.01
N MET A 31 -7.16 -5.67 8.62
CA MET A 31 -6.81 -5.36 7.23
C MET A 31 -5.74 -6.34 6.72
N ALA A 32 -5.91 -6.84 5.51
CA ALA A 32 -4.81 -7.46 4.77
C ALA A 32 -4.25 -6.46 3.75
N THR A 33 -2.93 -6.34 3.72
CA THR A 33 -2.22 -5.38 2.87
C THR A 33 -0.92 -5.98 2.33
N THR A 34 -0.08 -5.15 1.70
CA THR A 34 1.19 -5.61 1.12
C THR A 34 2.39 -5.19 1.96
N THR A 35 3.47 -5.98 1.87
CA THR A 35 4.75 -5.64 2.53
C THR A 35 5.27 -4.28 2.06
N SER A 36 5.14 -3.96 0.76
CA SER A 36 5.55 -2.65 0.23
C SER A 36 4.74 -1.49 0.80
N THR A 37 3.44 -1.71 1.09
CA THR A 37 2.61 -0.70 1.77
C THR A 37 3.09 -0.48 3.21
N GLN A 38 3.32 -1.55 3.97
CA GLN A 38 3.86 -1.46 5.33
C GLN A 38 5.24 -0.80 5.32
N ASP A 39 6.16 -1.27 4.47
CA ASP A 39 7.54 -0.78 4.42
C ASP A 39 7.65 0.70 4.01
N SER A 40 6.59 1.26 3.39
CA SER A 40 6.52 2.68 3.10
C SER A 40 6.41 3.56 4.35
N GLY A 41 5.90 3.04 5.48
CA GLY A 41 5.66 3.79 6.71
C GLY A 41 4.37 4.61 6.71
N LEU A 42 3.59 4.59 5.61
CA LEU A 42 2.35 5.37 5.51
C LEU A 42 1.29 4.92 6.53
N LEU A 43 1.19 3.60 6.78
CA LEU A 43 0.21 3.06 7.71
C LEU A 43 0.48 3.53 9.13
N GLU A 44 1.73 3.47 9.57
CA GLU A 44 2.18 3.93 10.88
C GLU A 44 1.96 5.44 11.04
N TYR A 45 2.14 6.21 9.97
CA TYR A 45 1.89 7.65 9.96
C TYR A 45 0.39 7.98 10.10
N LEU A 46 -0.49 7.23 9.43
CA LEU A 46 -1.93 7.50 9.40
C LEU A 46 -2.72 6.87 10.55
N GLN A 47 -2.27 5.72 11.09
CA GLN A 47 -3.00 4.95 12.10
C GLN A 47 -3.39 5.74 13.35
N PRO A 48 -2.52 6.59 13.96
CA PRO A 48 -2.89 7.37 15.14
C PRO A 48 -4.08 8.30 14.89
N THR A 49 -4.08 8.96 13.73
CA THR A 49 -5.18 9.85 13.32
C THR A 49 -6.46 9.08 13.04
N PHE A 50 -6.37 7.95 12.31
CA PHE A 50 -7.51 7.09 12.06
C PHE A 50 -8.16 6.64 13.37
N LYS A 51 -7.36 6.19 14.35
CA LYS A 51 -7.85 5.76 15.66
C LYS A 51 -8.48 6.92 16.43
N ALA A 52 -7.88 8.10 16.44
CA ALA A 52 -8.41 9.27 17.12
C ALA A 52 -9.76 9.73 16.53
N GLU A 53 -9.91 9.72 15.21
CA GLU A 53 -11.10 10.20 14.52
C GLU A 53 -12.25 9.19 14.50
N THR A 54 -11.96 7.87 14.53
CA THR A 54 -12.97 6.81 14.37
C THR A 54 -13.19 5.96 15.62
N GLY A 55 -12.24 5.97 16.55
CA GLY A 55 -12.18 5.04 17.68
C GLY A 55 -11.86 3.59 17.30
N ILE A 56 -11.51 3.33 16.01
CA ILE A 56 -11.23 1.99 15.50
C ILE A 56 -9.75 1.66 15.69
N ASP A 57 -9.47 0.50 16.30
CA ASP A 57 -8.12 -0.06 16.40
C ASP A 57 -7.83 -0.90 15.14
N LEU A 58 -7.16 -0.30 14.16
CA LEU A 58 -6.77 -0.96 12.92
C LEU A 58 -5.58 -1.89 13.17
N LYS A 59 -5.76 -3.17 12.87
CA LYS A 59 -4.70 -4.19 12.83
C LYS A 59 -4.50 -4.64 11.39
N TRP A 60 -3.28 -4.98 11.02
CA TRP A 60 -3.02 -5.49 9.67
C TRP A 60 -2.01 -6.62 9.64
N VAL A 61 -2.12 -7.40 8.58
CA VAL A 61 -1.12 -8.36 8.13
C VAL A 61 -0.59 -7.91 6.77
N ALA A 62 0.73 -7.84 6.64
CA ALA A 62 1.40 -7.41 5.41
C ALA A 62 2.08 -8.59 4.73
N VAL A 63 1.63 -8.90 3.51
CA VAL A 63 2.10 -10.05 2.72
C VAL A 63 2.14 -9.66 1.23
N GLY A 64 2.41 -10.58 0.30
CA GLY A 64 2.23 -10.31 -1.13
C GLY A 64 0.75 -10.18 -1.50
N THR A 65 0.41 -9.39 -2.55
CA THR A 65 -0.99 -9.11 -2.95
C THR A 65 -1.83 -10.39 -3.10
N GLY A 66 -1.30 -11.41 -3.78
CA GLY A 66 -2.03 -12.68 -3.95
C GLY A 66 -2.41 -13.31 -2.61
N LYS A 67 -1.48 -13.31 -1.65
CA LYS A 67 -1.73 -13.83 -0.31
C LYS A 67 -2.69 -12.95 0.50
N ALA A 68 -2.63 -11.63 0.34
CA ALA A 68 -3.59 -10.72 0.97
C ALA A 68 -5.03 -10.98 0.49
N LEU A 69 -5.21 -11.21 -0.83
CA LEU A 69 -6.51 -11.58 -1.40
C LEU A 69 -6.99 -12.96 -0.91
N GLU A 70 -6.08 -13.95 -0.73
CA GLU A 70 -6.44 -15.24 -0.14
C GLU A 70 -6.90 -15.12 1.31
N ILE A 71 -6.20 -14.33 2.14
CA ILE A 71 -6.60 -14.06 3.53
C ILE A 71 -8.01 -13.48 3.58
N ALA A 72 -8.29 -12.49 2.71
CA ALA A 72 -9.62 -11.90 2.61
C ALA A 72 -10.67 -12.90 2.12
N LYS A 73 -10.35 -13.73 1.13
CA LYS A 73 -11.24 -14.79 0.63
C LYS A 73 -11.57 -15.83 1.69
N ASN A 74 -10.62 -16.12 2.60
CA ASN A 74 -10.82 -17.04 3.73
C ASN A 74 -11.54 -16.36 4.92
N CYS A 75 -12.00 -15.12 4.79
CA CYS A 75 -12.68 -14.37 5.84
C CYS A 75 -11.81 -14.04 7.07
N ASP A 76 -10.48 -13.99 6.89
CA ASP A 76 -9.50 -13.69 7.94
C ASP A 76 -9.13 -12.18 7.97
N ALA A 77 -9.75 -11.38 7.11
CA ALA A 77 -9.67 -9.92 7.11
C ALA A 77 -11.05 -9.30 6.87
N ASP A 78 -11.25 -8.08 7.36
CA ASP A 78 -12.45 -7.28 7.15
C ASP A 78 -12.33 -6.41 5.89
N VAL A 79 -11.11 -5.89 5.64
CA VAL A 79 -10.79 -4.97 4.55
C VAL A 79 -9.45 -5.29 3.92
N LEU A 80 -9.28 -4.82 2.69
CA LEU A 80 -8.02 -4.86 1.95
C LEU A 80 -7.52 -3.46 1.67
N LEU A 81 -6.20 -3.27 1.66
CA LEU A 81 -5.50 -2.15 1.06
C LEU A 81 -4.38 -2.70 0.18
N VAL A 82 -4.59 -2.70 -1.12
CA VAL A 82 -3.74 -3.38 -2.10
C VAL A 82 -3.55 -2.53 -3.37
N HIS A 83 -2.65 -2.96 -4.26
CA HIS A 83 -2.27 -2.18 -5.45
C HIS A 83 -2.03 -3.08 -6.69
N ALA A 84 -2.97 -3.97 -6.99
CA ALA A 84 -2.96 -4.81 -8.18
C ALA A 84 -4.34 -4.78 -8.86
N PRO A 85 -4.69 -3.70 -9.57
CA PRO A 85 -6.05 -3.44 -10.04
C PRO A 85 -6.71 -4.60 -10.79
N ALA A 86 -5.97 -5.35 -11.62
CA ALA A 86 -6.51 -6.50 -12.34
C ALA A 86 -6.99 -7.60 -11.38
N ALA A 87 -6.14 -8.00 -10.42
CA ALA A 87 -6.48 -9.03 -9.44
C ALA A 87 -7.59 -8.56 -8.46
N GLU A 88 -7.61 -7.28 -8.12
CA GLU A 88 -8.66 -6.65 -7.31
C GLU A 88 -10.02 -6.70 -8.01
N MET A 89 -10.06 -6.37 -9.30
CA MET A 89 -11.29 -6.43 -10.10
C MET A 89 -11.80 -7.87 -10.25
N GLU A 90 -10.91 -8.84 -10.42
CA GLU A 90 -11.28 -10.26 -10.44
C GLU A 90 -11.84 -10.71 -9.09
N PHE A 91 -11.22 -10.28 -7.98
CA PHE A 91 -11.68 -10.58 -6.62
C PHE A 91 -13.10 -10.03 -6.37
N VAL A 92 -13.38 -8.79 -6.78
CA VAL A 92 -14.70 -8.17 -6.67
C VAL A 92 -15.71 -8.86 -7.61
N LYS A 93 -15.34 -9.14 -8.86
CA LYS A 93 -16.20 -9.83 -9.85
C LYS A 93 -16.59 -11.24 -9.38
N ALA A 94 -15.68 -11.93 -8.69
CA ALA A 94 -15.94 -13.24 -8.07
C ALA A 94 -16.82 -13.15 -6.81
N GLY A 95 -17.22 -11.95 -6.39
CA GLY A 95 -18.10 -11.71 -5.25
C GLY A 95 -17.42 -11.77 -3.89
N HIS A 96 -16.07 -11.83 -3.83
CA HIS A 96 -15.32 -11.88 -2.57
C HIS A 96 -15.15 -10.49 -1.93
N GLY A 97 -15.22 -9.42 -2.70
CA GLY A 97 -15.11 -8.04 -2.24
C GLY A 97 -16.23 -7.16 -2.76
N VAL A 98 -16.49 -6.07 -2.06
CA VAL A 98 -17.43 -5.01 -2.43
C VAL A 98 -16.76 -3.65 -2.27
N ASP A 99 -17.37 -2.60 -2.84
CA ASP A 99 -17.02 -1.20 -2.61
C ASP A 99 -15.54 -0.85 -2.86
N ARG A 100 -14.94 -1.43 -3.91
CA ARG A 100 -13.56 -1.10 -4.30
C ARG A 100 -13.43 0.38 -4.62
N ARG A 101 -12.59 1.11 -3.86
CA ARG A 101 -12.34 2.54 -4.05
C ARG A 101 -10.85 2.81 -4.28
N GLN A 102 -10.53 3.56 -5.32
CA GLN A 102 -9.19 4.09 -5.52
C GLN A 102 -8.93 5.21 -4.51
N ILE A 103 -7.74 5.23 -3.92
CA ILE A 103 -7.41 6.17 -2.85
C ILE A 103 -6.16 7.00 -3.13
N MET A 104 -5.15 6.40 -3.73
CA MET A 104 -3.88 7.03 -4.02
C MET A 104 -3.12 6.19 -5.03
N TYR A 105 -2.07 6.76 -5.59
CA TYR A 105 -1.04 6.00 -6.31
C TYR A 105 0.35 6.40 -5.84
N ASN A 106 1.30 5.52 -5.98
CA ASN A 106 2.70 5.83 -6.14
C ASN A 106 3.14 5.40 -7.55
N ASP A 107 4.43 5.48 -7.85
CA ASP A 107 4.90 5.08 -9.15
C ASP A 107 6.08 4.12 -9.06
N PHE A 108 6.27 3.41 -10.15
CA PHE A 108 7.53 2.81 -10.49
C PHE A 108 8.39 3.84 -11.21
N VAL A 109 9.69 3.65 -11.15
CA VAL A 109 10.68 4.43 -11.90
C VAL A 109 11.63 3.47 -12.61
N LEU A 110 12.02 3.84 -13.81
CA LEU A 110 13.10 3.14 -14.52
C LEU A 110 14.41 3.85 -14.16
N VAL A 111 15.27 3.13 -13.49
CA VAL A 111 16.59 3.61 -13.09
C VAL A 111 17.67 2.97 -13.94
N GLY A 112 18.79 3.63 -14.05
CA GLY A 112 19.94 3.12 -14.79
C GLY A 112 21.19 3.93 -14.55
N PRO A 113 22.31 3.58 -15.20
CA PRO A 113 23.58 4.28 -15.08
C PRO A 113 23.44 5.77 -15.33
N VAL A 114 24.10 6.62 -14.53
CA VAL A 114 24.11 8.09 -14.74
C VAL A 114 24.55 8.47 -16.17
N LYS A 115 25.43 7.66 -16.78
CA LYS A 115 25.89 7.87 -18.17
C LYS A 115 24.85 7.53 -19.24
N ASP A 116 23.80 6.81 -18.87
CA ASP A 116 22.68 6.43 -19.75
C ASP A 116 23.08 5.95 -21.16
N PRO A 117 23.82 4.85 -21.30
CA PRO A 117 24.34 4.39 -22.60
C PRO A 117 23.23 4.08 -23.62
N ALA A 118 22.03 3.66 -23.19
CA ALA A 118 20.89 3.42 -24.07
C ALA A 118 20.07 4.68 -24.37
N GLN A 119 20.46 5.84 -23.81
CA GLN A 119 19.81 7.14 -24.02
C GLN A 119 18.29 7.12 -23.77
N VAL A 120 17.90 6.61 -22.60
CA VAL A 120 16.48 6.44 -22.24
C VAL A 120 15.90 7.61 -21.46
N LYS A 121 16.74 8.51 -20.95
CA LYS A 121 16.30 9.62 -20.11
C LYS A 121 15.21 10.45 -20.79
N GLY A 122 14.08 10.59 -20.09
CA GLY A 122 12.93 11.39 -20.54
C GLY A 122 12.08 10.79 -21.64
N LYS A 123 12.37 9.53 -22.08
CA LYS A 123 11.52 8.82 -23.04
C LYS A 123 10.26 8.27 -22.38
N ALA A 124 9.23 7.98 -23.17
CA ALA A 124 8.12 7.15 -22.74
C ALA A 124 8.64 5.74 -22.37
N THR A 125 8.01 5.09 -21.40
CA THR A 125 8.47 3.80 -20.85
C THR A 125 8.68 2.75 -21.94
N ALA A 126 7.74 2.62 -22.88
CA ALA A 126 7.84 1.64 -23.98
C ALA A 126 9.04 1.92 -24.89
N GLU A 127 9.32 3.18 -25.21
CA GLU A 127 10.48 3.59 -26.02
C GLU A 127 11.80 3.36 -25.29
N ALA A 128 11.82 3.64 -23.99
CA ALA A 128 12.97 3.39 -23.14
C ALA A 128 13.33 1.90 -23.09
N LEU A 129 12.35 1.03 -22.91
CA LEU A 129 12.54 -0.41 -22.91
C LEU A 129 13.03 -0.92 -24.27
N LYS A 130 12.49 -0.42 -25.38
CA LYS A 130 12.98 -0.73 -26.73
C LYS A 130 14.42 -0.27 -26.94
N ALA A 131 14.78 0.90 -26.44
CA ALA A 131 16.15 1.41 -26.54
C ALA A 131 17.14 0.55 -25.73
N ILE A 132 16.77 0.13 -24.51
CA ILE A 132 17.58 -0.79 -23.68
C ILE A 132 17.80 -2.12 -24.43
N ALA A 133 16.74 -2.70 -24.98
CA ALA A 133 16.79 -3.95 -25.73
C ALA A 133 17.64 -3.81 -27.01
N GLY A 134 17.44 -2.75 -27.77
CA GLY A 134 18.20 -2.49 -29.03
C GLY A 134 19.68 -2.28 -28.75
N HIS A 135 20.04 -1.63 -27.66
CA HIS A 135 21.43 -1.44 -27.24
C HIS A 135 22.00 -2.68 -26.52
N LYS A 136 21.16 -3.69 -26.19
CA LYS A 136 21.54 -4.87 -25.40
C LYS A 136 22.20 -4.50 -24.07
N SER A 137 21.77 -3.39 -23.47
CA SER A 137 22.28 -2.94 -22.17
C SER A 137 21.80 -3.86 -21.05
N PRO A 138 22.63 -4.15 -20.03
CA PRO A 138 22.19 -4.96 -18.92
C PRO A 138 20.88 -4.41 -18.31
N PHE A 139 19.89 -5.26 -18.17
CA PHE A 139 18.66 -4.97 -17.44
C PHE A 139 18.52 -5.99 -16.32
N VAL A 140 18.41 -5.51 -15.09
CA VAL A 140 18.29 -6.37 -13.91
C VAL A 140 16.84 -6.41 -13.47
N SER A 141 16.20 -7.52 -13.77
CA SER A 141 14.85 -7.83 -13.32
C SER A 141 14.86 -8.34 -11.89
N ARG A 142 13.84 -8.00 -11.14
CA ARG A 142 13.62 -8.58 -9.82
C ARG A 142 13.44 -10.10 -9.86
N GLY A 143 12.74 -10.65 -10.85
CA GLY A 143 12.69 -12.07 -11.15
C GLY A 143 12.05 -12.99 -10.10
N ASP A 144 11.30 -12.44 -9.12
CA ASP A 144 10.82 -13.12 -7.91
C ASP A 144 9.28 -13.26 -7.81
N GLN A 145 8.57 -13.04 -8.92
CA GLN A 145 7.10 -13.06 -8.99
C GLN A 145 6.39 -12.01 -8.12
N SER A 146 7.12 -11.03 -7.60
CA SER A 146 6.57 -9.90 -6.83
C SER A 146 5.69 -8.98 -7.69
N GLY A 147 5.02 -8.02 -7.05
CA GLY A 147 4.26 -6.98 -7.73
C GLY A 147 5.11 -6.17 -8.71
N THR A 148 6.34 -5.81 -8.33
CA THR A 148 7.30 -5.11 -9.21
C THR A 148 7.69 -5.94 -10.41
N HIS A 149 7.99 -7.24 -10.23
CA HIS A 149 8.31 -8.14 -11.34
C HIS A 149 7.13 -8.29 -12.30
N LYS A 150 5.91 -8.45 -11.78
CA LYS A 150 4.70 -8.52 -12.62
C LYS A 150 4.44 -7.23 -13.39
N ALA A 151 4.67 -6.07 -12.76
CA ALA A 151 4.57 -4.77 -13.43
C ALA A 151 5.61 -4.65 -14.55
N GLU A 152 6.85 -5.02 -14.29
CA GLU A 152 7.94 -5.06 -15.28
C GLU A 152 7.59 -5.92 -16.51
N LEU A 153 7.17 -7.17 -16.30
CA LEU A 153 6.76 -8.06 -17.38
C LEU A 153 5.60 -7.50 -18.20
N LYS A 154 4.64 -6.81 -17.55
CA LYS A 154 3.56 -6.11 -18.26
C LYS A 154 4.09 -4.98 -19.15
N LEU A 155 5.08 -4.22 -18.69
CA LEU A 155 5.70 -3.14 -19.46
C LEU A 155 6.48 -3.68 -20.66
N TRP A 156 7.26 -4.77 -20.50
CA TRP A 156 7.94 -5.46 -21.59
C TRP A 156 6.94 -5.93 -22.65
N LYS A 157 5.88 -6.60 -22.23
CA LYS A 157 4.80 -7.06 -23.12
C LYS A 157 4.13 -5.90 -23.87
N ALA A 158 3.84 -4.80 -23.16
CA ALA A 158 3.26 -3.58 -23.79
C ALA A 158 4.21 -2.95 -24.80
N SER A 159 5.52 -3.15 -24.65
CA SER A 159 6.55 -2.73 -25.60
C SER A 159 6.75 -3.71 -26.76
N SER A 160 5.96 -4.80 -26.82
CA SER A 160 6.09 -5.91 -27.78
C SER A 160 7.44 -6.64 -27.69
N LEU A 161 7.97 -6.76 -26.46
CA LEU A 161 9.24 -7.42 -26.17
C LEU A 161 9.04 -8.51 -25.09
N SER A 162 9.89 -9.55 -25.18
CA SER A 162 9.96 -10.67 -24.23
C SER A 162 11.44 -11.03 -24.00
N PRO A 163 12.13 -10.30 -23.10
CA PRO A 163 13.59 -10.39 -22.98
C PRO A 163 14.09 -11.57 -22.13
N ASP A 164 13.22 -12.41 -21.62
CA ASP A 164 13.49 -13.49 -20.66
C ASP A 164 14.58 -14.50 -21.09
N LYS A 165 14.88 -14.59 -22.40
CA LYS A 165 15.92 -15.45 -22.97
C LYS A 165 17.18 -14.69 -23.39
N GLU A 166 17.20 -13.40 -23.23
CA GLU A 166 18.30 -12.56 -23.67
C GLU A 166 19.42 -12.49 -22.62
N ALA A 167 20.67 -12.59 -23.07
CA ALA A 167 21.83 -12.57 -22.15
C ALA A 167 22.00 -11.26 -21.38
N TRP A 168 21.46 -10.14 -21.89
CA TRP A 168 21.48 -8.84 -21.23
C TRP A 168 20.35 -8.68 -20.18
N TYR A 169 19.37 -9.58 -20.15
CA TYR A 169 18.29 -9.57 -19.17
C TYR A 169 18.62 -10.52 -18.02
N VAL A 170 18.93 -9.95 -16.86
CA VAL A 170 19.42 -10.67 -15.69
C VAL A 170 18.34 -10.77 -14.63
N SER A 171 17.90 -11.97 -14.31
CA SER A 171 16.98 -12.21 -13.18
C SER A 171 17.75 -12.24 -11.85
N ALA A 172 17.45 -11.31 -10.94
CA ALA A 172 18.09 -11.26 -9.62
C ALA A 172 17.54 -12.36 -8.69
N GLY A 173 16.27 -12.72 -8.82
CA GLY A 173 15.59 -13.67 -7.93
C GLY A 173 15.52 -13.20 -6.48
N GLN A 174 15.63 -11.88 -6.23
CA GLN A 174 15.78 -11.30 -4.90
C GLN A 174 14.91 -10.06 -4.70
N GLY A 175 14.88 -9.54 -3.46
CA GLY A 175 14.16 -8.31 -3.12
C GLY A 175 14.72 -7.07 -3.83
N MET A 176 13.93 -5.99 -3.90
CA MET A 176 14.22 -4.83 -4.73
C MET A 176 15.54 -4.13 -4.39
N MET A 177 15.91 -4.04 -3.11
CA MET A 177 17.18 -3.43 -2.68
C MET A 177 18.39 -4.21 -3.24
N ALA A 178 18.36 -5.54 -3.19
CA ALA A 178 19.41 -6.39 -3.76
C ALA A 178 19.44 -6.29 -5.30
N THR A 179 18.29 -6.18 -5.94
CA THR A 179 18.17 -5.94 -7.38
C THR A 179 18.84 -4.62 -7.79
N LEU A 180 18.62 -3.54 -7.03
CA LEU A 180 19.26 -2.24 -7.27
C LEU A 180 20.79 -2.29 -7.08
N ASN A 181 21.28 -2.99 -6.06
CA ASN A 181 22.73 -3.20 -5.87
C ASN A 181 23.32 -3.93 -7.07
N MET A 182 22.67 -5.00 -7.54
CA MET A 182 23.11 -5.73 -8.75
C MET A 182 23.06 -4.85 -10.01
N ALA A 183 22.06 -4.00 -10.16
CA ALA A 183 21.99 -3.05 -11.27
C ALA A 183 23.14 -2.04 -11.23
N ALA A 184 23.49 -1.54 -10.04
CA ALA A 184 24.63 -0.64 -9.84
C ALA A 184 25.96 -1.31 -10.23
N GLU A 185 26.20 -2.54 -9.77
CA GLU A 185 27.42 -3.32 -10.08
C GLU A 185 27.53 -3.61 -11.57
N LYS A 186 26.42 -4.01 -12.20
CA LYS A 186 26.38 -4.33 -13.65
C LYS A 186 26.31 -3.10 -14.54
N LYS A 187 26.22 -1.90 -13.98
CA LYS A 187 25.95 -0.65 -14.72
C LYS A 187 24.73 -0.82 -15.62
N GLY A 188 23.70 -1.47 -15.09
CA GLY A 188 22.48 -1.86 -15.79
C GLY A 188 21.28 -1.02 -15.40
N TYR A 189 20.20 -1.27 -16.11
CA TYR A 189 18.88 -0.67 -15.85
C TYR A 189 18.05 -1.59 -14.96
N ALA A 190 17.08 -1.02 -14.24
CA ALA A 190 16.11 -1.78 -13.45
C ALA A 190 14.81 -0.99 -13.30
N LEU A 191 13.68 -1.70 -13.20
CA LEU A 191 12.43 -1.12 -12.72
C LEU A 191 12.38 -1.25 -11.20
N THR A 192 12.04 -0.16 -10.50
CA THR A 192 11.87 -0.17 -9.04
C THR A 192 10.68 0.69 -8.62
N ASP A 193 10.08 0.39 -7.48
CA ASP A 193 9.18 1.32 -6.84
C ASP A 193 9.95 2.54 -6.29
N ARG A 194 9.31 3.71 -6.31
CA ARG A 194 9.93 4.97 -5.87
C ARG A 194 10.35 4.92 -4.40
N GLY A 195 9.60 4.22 -3.54
CA GLY A 195 9.95 4.13 -2.12
C GLY A 195 11.28 3.41 -1.88
N THR A 196 11.49 2.27 -2.53
CA THR A 196 12.77 1.56 -2.47
C THR A 196 13.90 2.38 -3.10
N TRP A 197 13.62 3.07 -4.22
CA TRP A 197 14.60 3.97 -4.83
C TRP A 197 15.05 5.08 -3.88
N ILE A 198 14.13 5.76 -3.18
CA ILE A 198 14.47 6.82 -2.22
C ILE A 198 15.42 6.29 -1.14
N LYS A 199 15.09 5.14 -0.56
CA LYS A 199 15.93 4.49 0.47
C LYS A 199 17.29 4.06 -0.08
N PHE A 200 17.34 3.54 -1.31
CA PHE A 200 18.57 3.16 -1.97
C PHE A 200 19.45 4.37 -2.24
N ALA A 201 18.89 5.41 -2.86
CA ALA A 201 19.64 6.61 -3.22
C ALA A 201 20.24 7.32 -1.99
N ASN A 202 19.50 7.41 -0.89
CA ASN A 202 19.98 8.01 0.33
C ASN A 202 21.13 7.23 0.99
N LYS A 203 21.19 5.90 0.81
CA LYS A 203 22.33 5.10 1.30
C LYS A 203 23.60 5.27 0.48
N GLN A 204 23.48 5.69 -0.78
CA GLN A 204 24.61 5.84 -1.69
C GLN A 204 25.23 7.23 -1.64
N ASP A 205 24.57 8.19 -1.01
CA ASP A 205 24.96 9.60 -0.96
C ASP A 205 25.26 10.16 -2.38
N ASP A 206 26.23 11.05 -2.49
CA ASP A 206 26.68 11.66 -3.76
C ASP A 206 27.38 10.66 -4.71
N LYS A 207 27.61 9.42 -4.28
CA LYS A 207 28.29 8.38 -5.07
C LYS A 207 27.34 7.42 -5.77
N ASN A 208 26.03 7.74 -5.80
CA ASN A 208 25.04 6.86 -6.44
C ASN A 208 25.36 6.66 -7.93
N PRO A 209 25.71 5.43 -8.38
CA PRO A 209 26.02 5.17 -9.78
C PRO A 209 24.78 5.11 -10.67
N LEU A 210 23.58 5.07 -10.08
CA LEU A 210 22.30 5.05 -10.76
C LEU A 210 21.56 6.37 -10.61
N ALA A 211 20.69 6.67 -11.59
CA ALA A 211 19.76 7.79 -11.55
C ALA A 211 18.38 7.35 -12.04
N ILE A 212 17.33 8.11 -11.67
CA ILE A 212 16.03 7.99 -12.33
C ILE A 212 16.18 8.51 -13.77
N LEU A 213 15.83 7.70 -14.73
CA LEU A 213 15.90 8.04 -16.15
C LEU A 213 14.51 8.17 -16.78
N VAL A 214 13.53 7.37 -16.31
CA VAL A 214 12.13 7.48 -16.77
C VAL A 214 11.21 7.50 -15.54
N GLU A 215 10.35 8.49 -15.50
CA GLU A 215 9.32 8.69 -14.47
C GLU A 215 8.13 9.46 -15.05
N GLY A 216 7.00 9.50 -14.34
CA GLY A 216 5.82 10.30 -14.70
C GLY A 216 4.96 9.73 -15.83
N ASP A 217 5.38 8.64 -16.47
CA ASP A 217 4.54 7.92 -17.45
C ASP A 217 3.39 7.21 -16.74
N LYS A 218 2.17 7.32 -17.29
CA LYS A 218 0.99 6.66 -16.73
C LYS A 218 1.14 5.14 -16.64
N ALA A 219 1.94 4.54 -17.51
CA ALA A 219 2.25 3.11 -17.48
C ALA A 219 3.01 2.68 -16.23
N LEU A 220 3.67 3.63 -15.55
CA LEU A 220 4.41 3.42 -14.30
C LEU A 220 3.57 3.62 -13.05
N PHE A 221 2.31 4.06 -13.16
CA PHE A 221 1.46 4.30 -11.99
C PHE A 221 1.10 3.00 -11.31
N ASN A 222 1.24 3.00 -9.99
CA ASN A 222 0.92 1.90 -9.10
C ASN A 222 -0.27 2.32 -8.22
N GLN A 223 -1.49 2.00 -8.70
CA GLN A 223 -2.74 2.42 -8.08
C GLN A 223 -3.07 1.59 -6.85
N TYR A 224 -3.34 2.25 -5.74
CA TYR A 224 -3.81 1.66 -4.48
C TYR A 224 -5.31 1.79 -4.35
N SER A 225 -5.92 0.74 -3.82
CA SER A 225 -7.34 0.69 -3.54
C SER A 225 -7.61 0.09 -2.17
N VAL A 226 -8.72 0.50 -1.58
CA VAL A 226 -9.36 -0.17 -0.45
C VAL A 226 -10.54 -0.98 -0.94
N ILE A 227 -10.81 -2.14 -0.30
CA ILE A 227 -11.90 -3.04 -0.67
C ILE A 227 -12.47 -3.64 0.61
N THR A 228 -13.77 -3.58 0.81
CA THR A 228 -14.45 -4.32 1.88
C THR A 228 -14.60 -5.79 1.48
N VAL A 229 -14.26 -6.72 2.37
CA VAL A 229 -14.55 -8.14 2.19
C VAL A 229 -16.06 -8.34 2.22
N ASN A 230 -16.60 -9.13 1.28
CA ASN A 230 -18.04 -9.25 1.09
C ASN A 230 -18.74 -9.94 2.26
N PRO A 231 -19.59 -9.24 3.04
CA PRO A 231 -20.28 -9.83 4.19
C PRO A 231 -21.24 -10.96 3.81
N ALA A 232 -21.70 -11.02 2.56
CA ALA A 232 -22.57 -12.11 2.10
C ALA A 232 -21.82 -13.46 2.02
N GLN A 233 -20.52 -13.43 1.76
CA GLN A 233 -19.66 -14.61 1.76
C GLN A 233 -18.94 -14.80 3.09
N CYS A 234 -18.65 -13.70 3.81
CA CYS A 234 -17.93 -13.68 5.06
C CYS A 234 -18.78 -13.04 6.18
N PRO A 235 -19.73 -13.76 6.80
CA PRO A 235 -20.69 -13.18 7.75
C PRO A 235 -20.07 -12.56 9.01
N LYS A 236 -18.81 -12.88 9.33
CA LYS A 236 -18.08 -12.32 10.49
C LYS A 236 -17.39 -10.98 10.19
N VAL A 237 -17.38 -10.55 8.93
CA VAL A 237 -16.81 -9.26 8.51
C VAL A 237 -17.55 -8.12 9.20
N LYS A 238 -16.81 -7.21 9.77
CA LYS A 238 -17.31 -6.04 10.49
C LYS A 238 -17.67 -4.93 9.51
N LYS A 239 -18.74 -5.15 8.75
CA LYS A 239 -19.17 -4.28 7.65
C LYS A 239 -19.22 -2.80 8.04
N ASP A 240 -19.82 -2.48 9.19
CA ASP A 240 -19.98 -1.08 9.62
C ASP A 240 -18.63 -0.41 9.87
N LEU A 241 -17.66 -1.14 10.45
CA LEU A 241 -16.30 -0.63 10.65
C LEU A 241 -15.54 -0.52 9.32
N ALA A 242 -15.78 -1.45 8.39
CA ALA A 242 -15.18 -1.43 7.06
C ALA A 242 -15.64 -0.22 6.24
N LEU A 243 -16.93 0.13 6.32
CA LEU A 243 -17.47 1.34 5.67
C LEU A 243 -16.84 2.62 6.26
N VAL A 244 -16.70 2.69 7.58
CA VAL A 244 -16.01 3.83 8.23
C VAL A 244 -14.56 3.92 7.74
N PHE A 245 -13.88 2.78 7.59
CA PHE A 245 -12.51 2.73 7.06
C PHE A 245 -12.44 3.25 5.63
N GLU A 246 -13.28 2.76 4.73
CA GLU A 246 -13.29 3.21 3.33
C GLU A 246 -13.62 4.70 3.19
N ASP A 247 -14.64 5.18 3.92
CA ASP A 247 -15.04 6.58 3.91
C ASP A 247 -13.91 7.47 4.45
N TRP A 248 -13.19 7.00 5.45
CA TRP A 248 -12.06 7.74 6.02
C TRP A 248 -10.93 7.95 4.98
N TRP A 249 -10.61 6.93 4.20
CA TRP A 249 -9.56 7.01 3.18
C TRP A 249 -9.86 8.02 2.07
N VAL A 250 -11.13 8.23 1.75
CA VAL A 250 -11.54 9.15 0.67
C VAL A 250 -11.86 10.57 1.16
N LYS A 251 -11.87 10.83 2.46
CA LYS A 251 -12.08 12.18 3.01
C LYS A 251 -11.01 13.16 2.52
N PRO A 252 -11.38 14.43 2.22
CA PRO A 252 -10.42 15.45 1.81
C PRO A 252 -9.23 15.61 2.77
N GLU A 253 -9.49 15.54 4.09
CA GLU A 253 -8.47 15.68 5.11
C GLU A 253 -7.48 14.52 5.09
N THR A 254 -7.95 13.28 4.91
CA THR A 254 -7.09 12.11 4.76
C THR A 254 -6.31 12.15 3.47
N GLN A 255 -6.93 12.56 2.35
CA GLN A 255 -6.27 12.74 1.07
C GLN A 255 -5.17 13.81 1.16
N LYS A 256 -5.40 14.89 1.90
CA LYS A 256 -4.36 15.88 2.19
C LYS A 256 -3.21 15.29 3.01
N ARG A 257 -3.49 14.48 4.06
CA ARG A 257 -2.44 13.82 4.86
C ARG A 257 -1.59 12.86 4.00
N ILE A 258 -2.21 12.15 3.06
CA ILE A 258 -1.49 11.29 2.10
C ILE A 258 -0.56 12.13 1.22
N ALA A 259 -1.02 13.29 0.73
CA ALA A 259 -0.18 14.22 -0.06
C ALA A 259 0.98 14.80 0.76
N ASP A 260 0.73 15.10 2.03
CA ASP A 260 1.72 15.68 2.94
C ASP A 260 2.75 14.64 3.45
N TYR A 261 2.45 13.34 3.31
CA TYR A 261 3.36 12.29 3.73
C TYR A 261 4.65 12.29 2.90
N LYS A 262 5.78 12.29 3.58
CA LYS A 262 7.10 12.28 2.95
C LYS A 262 7.95 11.14 3.49
N LEU A 263 8.48 10.35 2.61
CA LEU A 263 9.51 9.38 2.92
C LEU A 263 10.87 10.06 2.74
N GLU A 264 11.63 10.19 3.84
CA GLU A 264 12.95 10.85 3.81
C GLU A 264 12.93 12.23 3.11
N GLY A 265 11.90 13.03 3.42
CA GLY A 265 11.70 14.38 2.88
C GLY A 265 11.09 14.45 1.48
N LYS A 266 10.86 13.31 0.79
CA LYS A 266 10.30 13.25 -0.57
C LYS A 266 8.88 12.71 -0.57
N GLN A 267 7.99 13.31 -1.38
CA GLN A 267 6.63 12.83 -1.55
C GLN A 267 6.67 11.43 -2.21
N LEU A 268 5.89 10.50 -1.63
CA LEU A 268 5.82 9.12 -2.11
C LEU A 268 4.46 8.77 -2.69
N PHE A 269 3.38 9.28 -2.10
CA PHE A 269 2.02 8.99 -2.51
C PHE A 269 1.31 10.22 -3.06
N PHE A 270 0.47 10.00 -4.06
CA PHE A 270 -0.33 11.01 -4.73
C PHE A 270 -1.81 10.65 -4.57
N PRO A 271 -2.59 11.43 -3.81
CA PRO A 271 -4.00 11.14 -3.58
C PRO A 271 -4.82 11.30 -4.85
N ASN A 272 -5.76 10.40 -5.08
CA ASN A 272 -6.64 10.44 -6.24
C ASN A 272 -8.04 9.84 -6.00
N ALA A 273 -8.51 9.84 -4.77
CA ALA A 273 -9.88 9.43 -4.48
C ALA A 273 -10.87 10.31 -5.24
N GLY A 274 -11.86 9.67 -5.89
CA GLY A 274 -12.91 10.36 -6.64
C GLY A 274 -12.47 11.00 -7.96
N LYS A 275 -11.30 10.64 -8.49
CA LYS A 275 -10.80 11.12 -9.80
C LYS A 275 -10.91 10.05 -10.87
#